data_64bff5218e73a043fbb103e5f82c641c
#
_entry.id   64bff5218e73a043fbb103e5f82c641c
#
_cell.length_a   1.000
_cell.length_b   1.000
_cell.length_c   1.000
_cell.angle_alpha   90.00
_cell.angle_beta   90.00
_cell.angle_gamma   90.00
#
_symmetry.space_group_name_H-M   'P 1'
#
loop_
_entity.id
_entity.type
_entity.pdbx_description
1 polymer ?
#
loop_
_entity_poly.entity_id
_entity_poly.type
_entity_poly.pdbx_seq_one_letter_code
_entity_poly.pdbx_strand_id
1 'polypeptide(L)'
;MKPSPITEHDHVDGPADAPVTLIEYGDYECPYCVKAFPVLETVRQAFGQKLRFVFRHVPKSGQAFDKQAAEASEFAAAQGKFWPMHAQLFTLDGHHDLEQLVAAAAAIGLDAASCRKALVERTFAERVRELSVAALHSGIIGTPTLFINGARYENRIEEPLLSAAIDRAIEAAAG
;
A
#
# COMPACT_ATOMS: atom_id res chain seq x y z
N MET A 1 2.82 -14.02 14.22
CA MET A 1 2.18 -13.55 12.96
C MET A 1 3.28 -13.35 11.94
N LYS A 2 3.13 -13.89 10.73
CA LYS A 2 4.08 -13.68 9.62
C LYS A 2 3.27 -13.26 8.39
N PRO A 3 3.81 -12.38 7.53
CA PRO A 3 3.15 -12.04 6.28
C PRO A 3 3.16 -13.24 5.33
N SER A 4 2.16 -13.34 4.47
CA SER A 4 2.20 -14.31 3.37
C SER A 4 3.39 -14.02 2.44
N PRO A 5 3.92 -15.04 1.74
CA PRO A 5 4.99 -14.83 0.76
C PRO A 5 4.62 -13.76 -0.27
N ILE A 6 5.64 -13.08 -0.79
CA ILE A 6 5.47 -12.11 -1.88
C ILE A 6 5.27 -12.88 -3.18
N THR A 7 4.29 -12.45 -3.96
CA THR A 7 3.91 -13.04 -5.24
C THR A 7 3.99 -12.00 -6.37
N GLU A 8 3.84 -12.43 -7.61
CA GLU A 8 3.73 -11.55 -8.78
C GLU A 8 2.51 -10.62 -8.74
N HIS A 9 1.58 -10.89 -7.84
CA HIS A 9 0.37 -10.10 -7.65
C HIS A 9 0.51 -8.99 -6.62
N ASP A 10 1.64 -8.90 -5.93
CA ASP A 10 1.91 -7.83 -4.98
C ASP A 10 2.36 -6.54 -5.67
N HIS A 11 1.99 -5.41 -5.09
CA HIS A 11 2.51 -4.11 -5.52
C HIS A 11 3.86 -3.89 -4.86
N VAL A 12 4.91 -3.98 -5.67
CA VAL A 12 6.30 -3.92 -5.21
C VAL A 12 7.01 -2.73 -5.83
N ASP A 13 7.77 -2.00 -5.00
CA ASP A 13 8.72 -0.97 -5.41
C ASP A 13 10.10 -1.28 -4.83
N GLY A 14 11.14 -1.02 -5.63
CA GLY A 14 12.52 -1.37 -5.28
C GLY A 14 12.96 -2.75 -5.79
N PRO A 15 14.26 -3.05 -5.70
CA PRO A 15 14.84 -4.24 -6.31
C PRO A 15 14.47 -5.52 -5.56
N ALA A 16 14.36 -6.62 -6.31
CA ALA A 16 13.99 -7.93 -5.75
C ALA A 16 15.04 -8.51 -4.80
N ASP A 17 16.30 -8.11 -4.96
CA ASP A 17 17.47 -8.51 -4.18
C ASP A 17 17.86 -7.50 -3.09
N ALA A 18 17.00 -6.51 -2.80
CA ALA A 18 17.23 -5.58 -1.71
C ALA A 18 17.41 -6.33 -0.38
N PRO A 19 18.39 -5.93 0.45
CA PRO A 19 18.66 -6.61 1.74
C PRO A 19 17.49 -6.53 2.71
N VAL A 20 16.61 -5.54 2.54
CA VAL A 20 15.42 -5.37 3.40
C VAL A 20 14.16 -5.31 2.56
N THR A 21 13.15 -6.09 2.99
CA THR A 21 11.77 -5.99 2.51
C THR A 21 10.90 -5.40 3.61
N LEU A 22 10.25 -4.27 3.31
CA LEU A 22 9.24 -3.64 4.15
C LEU A 22 7.86 -3.89 3.53
N ILE A 23 6.99 -4.59 4.23
CA ILE A 23 5.61 -4.83 3.81
C ILE A 23 4.68 -3.96 4.64
N GLU A 24 3.83 -3.18 3.98
CA GLU A 24 2.72 -2.47 4.60
C GLU A 24 1.39 -3.15 4.22
N TYR A 25 0.61 -3.47 5.23
CA TYR A 25 -0.81 -3.74 5.09
C TYR A 25 -1.56 -2.44 5.42
N GLY A 26 -2.16 -1.83 4.43
CA GLY A 26 -2.69 -0.47 4.52
C GLY A 26 -4.09 -0.31 3.95
N ASP A 27 -4.68 0.84 4.27
CA ASP A 27 -5.99 1.28 3.83
C ASP A 27 -5.94 2.79 3.58
N TYR A 28 -6.36 3.23 2.40
CA TYR A 28 -6.30 4.64 1.99
C TYR A 28 -7.18 5.56 2.84
N GLU A 29 -8.24 5.03 3.44
CA GLU A 29 -9.14 5.79 4.32
C GLU A 29 -8.80 5.67 5.81
N CYS A 30 -7.80 4.87 6.16
CA CYS A 30 -7.36 4.76 7.54
C CYS A 30 -6.54 6.00 7.96
N PRO A 31 -6.98 6.78 8.95
CA PRO A 31 -6.25 7.99 9.38
C PRO A 31 -4.82 7.69 9.84
N TYR A 32 -4.58 6.49 10.37
CA TYR A 32 -3.24 6.07 10.78
C TYR A 32 -2.34 5.76 9.57
N CYS A 33 -2.90 5.22 8.46
CA CYS A 33 -2.17 5.01 7.21
C CYS A 33 -1.87 6.35 6.53
N VAL A 34 -2.86 7.26 6.47
CA VAL A 34 -2.65 8.63 5.96
C VAL A 34 -1.50 9.32 6.72
N LYS A 35 -1.48 9.19 8.05
CA LYS A 35 -0.41 9.76 8.88
C LYS A 35 0.94 9.04 8.69
N ALA A 36 0.95 7.74 8.42
CA ALA A 36 2.16 6.96 8.20
C ALA A 36 2.77 7.21 6.82
N PHE A 37 1.96 7.51 5.82
CA PHE A 37 2.38 7.65 4.42
C PHE A 37 3.61 8.56 4.22
N PRO A 38 3.65 9.82 4.72
CA PRO A 38 4.83 10.68 4.52
C PRO A 38 6.09 10.12 5.19
N VAL A 39 5.97 9.41 6.30
CA VAL A 39 7.10 8.73 6.96
C VAL A 39 7.63 7.60 6.08
N LEU A 40 6.72 6.77 5.54
CA LEU A 40 7.08 5.67 4.65
C LEU A 40 7.73 6.17 3.36
N GLU A 41 7.22 7.26 2.76
CA GLU A 41 7.83 7.87 1.58
C GLU A 41 9.26 8.40 1.88
N THR A 42 9.45 9.07 3.02
CA THR A 42 10.78 9.52 3.45
C THR A 42 11.76 8.36 3.59
N VAL A 43 11.32 7.29 4.24
CA VAL A 43 12.12 6.07 4.43
C VAL A 43 12.43 5.39 3.08
N ARG A 44 11.43 5.24 2.20
CA ARG A 44 11.64 4.67 0.86
C ARG A 44 12.69 5.44 0.06
N GLN A 45 12.63 6.78 0.10
CA GLN A 45 13.61 7.64 -0.57
C GLN A 45 15.01 7.52 0.04
N ALA A 46 15.10 7.50 1.37
CA ALA A 46 16.38 7.43 2.08
C ALA A 46 17.13 6.10 1.84
N PHE A 47 16.41 4.99 1.82
CA PHE A 47 17.04 3.66 1.66
C PHE A 47 17.17 3.23 0.19
N GLY A 48 16.37 3.75 -0.71
CA GLY A 48 16.48 3.54 -2.17
C GLY A 48 16.65 2.06 -2.54
N GLN A 49 17.77 1.73 -3.17
CA GLN A 49 18.08 0.37 -3.64
C GLN A 49 18.28 -0.67 -2.52
N LYS A 50 18.39 -0.25 -1.26
CA LYS A 50 18.50 -1.17 -0.12
C LYS A 50 17.16 -1.63 0.43
N LEU A 51 16.05 -1.06 -0.08
CA LEU A 51 14.70 -1.33 0.40
C LEU A 51 13.79 -1.80 -0.74
N ARG A 52 13.15 -2.95 -0.54
CA ARG A 52 12.02 -3.44 -1.31
C ARG A 52 10.74 -3.15 -0.53
N PHE A 53 9.92 -2.25 -1.03
CA PHE A 53 8.65 -1.90 -0.40
C PHE A 53 7.50 -2.66 -1.04
N VAL A 54 6.58 -3.17 -0.24
CA VAL A 54 5.39 -3.91 -0.68
C VAL A 54 4.17 -3.32 -0.01
N PHE A 55 3.15 -2.96 -0.79
CA PHE A 55 1.86 -2.52 -0.27
C PHE A 55 0.77 -3.57 -0.52
N ARG A 56 -0.04 -3.83 0.51
CA ARG A 56 -1.16 -4.78 0.47
C ARG A 56 -2.43 -4.15 1.01
N HIS A 57 -3.50 -4.26 0.26
CA HIS A 57 -4.80 -3.71 0.64
C HIS A 57 -5.45 -4.44 1.80
N VAL A 58 -5.89 -3.67 2.80
CA VAL A 58 -6.76 -4.13 3.89
C VAL A 58 -7.86 -3.08 4.13
N PRO A 59 -8.74 -2.83 3.14
CA PRO A 59 -9.83 -1.89 3.33
C PRO A 59 -10.77 -2.40 4.44
N LYS A 60 -11.17 -1.51 5.33
CA LYS A 60 -12.09 -1.84 6.43
C LYS A 60 -13.40 -2.38 5.87
N SER A 61 -13.88 -3.48 6.47
CA SER A 61 -15.21 -3.99 6.18
C SER A 61 -16.26 -3.05 6.78
N GLY A 62 -17.10 -2.44 5.96
CA GLY A 62 -18.26 -1.67 6.42
C GLY A 62 -18.58 -0.38 5.66
N GLN A 63 -17.61 0.23 5.00
CA GLN A 63 -17.85 1.41 4.15
C GLN A 63 -17.62 1.04 2.68
N ALA A 64 -18.55 1.45 1.81
CA ALA A 64 -18.45 1.13 0.38
C ALA A 64 -17.27 1.86 -0.29
N PHE A 65 -16.90 3.02 0.23
CA PHE A 65 -15.85 3.88 -0.34
C PHE A 65 -14.43 3.38 -0.05
N ASP A 66 -14.17 2.76 1.12
CA ASP A 66 -12.86 2.17 1.47
C ASP A 66 -12.35 1.21 0.39
N LYS A 67 -13.28 0.44 -0.18
CA LYS A 67 -12.98 -0.51 -1.25
C LYS A 67 -12.79 0.16 -2.60
N GLN A 68 -13.47 1.28 -2.86
CA GLN A 68 -13.37 1.98 -4.14
C GLN A 68 -12.01 2.67 -4.31
N ALA A 69 -11.41 3.19 -3.24
CA ALA A 69 -10.03 3.69 -3.30
C ALA A 69 -9.03 2.59 -3.66
N ALA A 70 -9.17 1.40 -3.05
CA ALA A 70 -8.37 0.24 -3.41
C ALA A 70 -8.64 -0.22 -4.86
N GLU A 71 -9.90 -0.23 -5.31
CA GLU A 71 -10.25 -0.55 -6.71
C GLU A 71 -9.68 0.46 -7.70
N ALA A 72 -9.64 1.75 -7.34
CA ALA A 72 -9.03 2.78 -8.17
C ALA A 72 -7.51 2.56 -8.31
N SER A 73 -6.83 2.12 -7.26
CA SER A 73 -5.42 1.78 -7.34
C SER A 73 -5.16 0.52 -8.17
N GLU A 74 -6.05 -0.49 -8.10
CA GLU A 74 -5.97 -1.69 -8.97
C GLU A 74 -6.27 -1.34 -10.45
N PHE A 75 -7.20 -0.42 -10.72
CA PHE A 75 -7.41 0.14 -12.05
C PHE A 75 -6.14 0.79 -12.61
N ALA A 76 -5.43 1.55 -11.80
CA ALA A 76 -4.16 2.17 -12.17
C ALA A 76 -3.04 1.12 -12.30
N ALA A 77 -3.02 0.11 -11.43
CA ALA A 77 -2.06 -1.01 -11.49
C ALA A 77 -2.14 -1.77 -12.81
N ALA A 78 -3.35 -2.04 -13.32
CA ALA A 78 -3.58 -2.67 -14.62
C ALA A 78 -2.97 -1.89 -15.80
N GLN A 79 -2.61 -0.62 -15.60
CA GLN A 79 -1.99 0.28 -16.57
C GLN A 79 -0.56 0.69 -16.17
N GLY A 80 0.07 -0.05 -15.22
CA GLY A 80 1.45 0.20 -14.76
C GLY A 80 1.61 1.47 -13.91
N LYS A 81 0.52 2.01 -13.37
CA LYS A 81 0.51 3.29 -12.62
C LYS A 81 0.05 3.14 -11.17
N PHE A 82 0.30 1.98 -10.56
CA PHE A 82 -0.06 1.77 -9.14
C PHE A 82 0.54 2.84 -8.23
N TRP A 83 1.86 3.02 -8.25
CA TRP A 83 2.54 3.92 -7.31
C TRP A 83 2.17 5.40 -7.47
N PRO A 84 2.04 5.95 -8.70
CA PRO A 84 1.48 7.29 -8.88
C PRO A 84 0.06 7.42 -8.31
N MET A 85 -0.80 6.41 -8.48
CA MET A 85 -2.16 6.43 -7.93
C MET A 85 -2.15 6.29 -6.41
N HIS A 86 -1.32 5.40 -5.87
CA HIS A 86 -1.10 5.23 -4.43
C HIS A 86 -0.76 6.56 -3.74
N ALA A 87 0.18 7.32 -4.31
CA ALA A 87 0.53 8.63 -3.78
C ALA A 87 -0.65 9.62 -3.86
N GLN A 88 -1.37 9.66 -4.99
CA GLN A 88 -2.54 10.52 -5.13
C GLN A 88 -3.63 10.22 -4.09
N LEU A 89 -3.93 8.94 -3.88
CA LEU A 89 -4.98 8.53 -2.94
C LEU A 89 -4.68 8.96 -1.51
N PHE A 90 -3.44 8.87 -1.06
CA PHE A 90 -3.06 9.36 0.26
C PHE A 90 -3.09 10.89 0.39
N THR A 91 -3.03 11.65 -0.71
CA THR A 91 -3.19 13.11 -0.66
C THR A 91 -4.64 13.56 -0.49
N LEU A 92 -5.61 12.67 -0.69
CA LEU A 92 -7.03 12.97 -0.52
C LEU A 92 -7.50 12.94 0.95
N ASP A 93 -6.58 12.74 1.88
CA ASP A 93 -6.80 12.81 3.34
C ASP A 93 -7.96 11.94 3.85
N GLY A 94 -8.10 10.74 3.27
CA GLY A 94 -9.12 9.76 3.66
C GLY A 94 -10.54 10.05 3.17
N HIS A 95 -10.70 10.98 2.24
CA HIS A 95 -11.99 11.28 1.59
C HIS A 95 -11.97 10.82 0.14
N HIS A 96 -12.70 9.75 -0.19
CA HIS A 96 -12.63 9.11 -1.50
C HIS A 96 -14.01 8.91 -2.12
N ASP A 97 -14.68 10.02 -2.49
CA ASP A 97 -15.86 9.91 -3.35
C ASP A 97 -15.47 9.59 -4.81
N LEU A 98 -16.46 9.17 -5.60
CA LEU A 98 -16.23 8.76 -7.00
C LEU A 98 -15.54 9.85 -7.82
N GLU A 99 -15.91 11.11 -7.62
CA GLU A 99 -15.36 12.24 -8.38
C GLU A 99 -13.89 12.49 -8.03
N GLN A 100 -13.54 12.37 -6.75
CA GLN A 100 -12.17 12.51 -6.27
C GLN A 100 -11.27 11.38 -6.79
N LEU A 101 -11.77 10.13 -6.79
CA LEU A 101 -11.04 8.99 -7.35
C LEU A 101 -10.79 9.13 -8.86
N VAL A 102 -11.80 9.58 -9.60
CA VAL A 102 -11.68 9.84 -11.03
C VAL A 102 -10.72 11.00 -11.32
N ALA A 103 -10.78 12.05 -10.52
CA ALA A 103 -9.85 13.18 -10.63
C ALA A 103 -8.40 12.76 -10.32
N ALA A 104 -8.19 11.92 -9.30
CA ALA A 104 -6.88 11.37 -8.98
C ALA A 104 -6.30 10.53 -10.14
N ALA A 105 -7.11 9.70 -10.78
CA ALA A 105 -6.70 8.95 -11.97
C ALA A 105 -6.32 9.87 -13.14
N ALA A 106 -7.12 10.92 -13.40
CA ALA A 106 -6.83 11.91 -14.43
C ALA A 106 -5.53 12.69 -14.15
N ALA A 107 -5.26 13.03 -12.88
CA ALA A 107 -4.04 13.74 -12.47
C ALA A 107 -2.75 12.97 -12.79
N ILE A 108 -2.81 11.64 -12.83
CA ILE A 108 -1.69 10.78 -13.22
C ILE A 108 -1.73 10.38 -14.71
N GLY A 109 -2.59 11.01 -15.51
CA GLY A 109 -2.70 10.79 -16.94
C GLY A 109 -3.39 9.48 -17.33
N LEU A 110 -4.34 8.98 -16.50
CA LEU A 110 -5.25 7.90 -16.85
C LEU A 110 -6.56 8.48 -17.41
N ASP A 111 -7.26 7.69 -18.23
CA ASP A 111 -8.54 8.10 -18.80
C ASP A 111 -9.63 8.12 -17.72
N ALA A 112 -10.16 9.31 -17.47
CA ALA A 112 -11.19 9.57 -16.44
C ALA A 112 -12.48 8.79 -16.69
N ALA A 113 -12.90 8.66 -17.96
CA ALA A 113 -14.15 7.96 -18.31
C ALA A 113 -14.01 6.46 -18.07
N SER A 114 -12.87 5.88 -18.43
CA SER A 114 -12.54 4.47 -18.17
C SER A 114 -12.43 4.18 -16.69
N CYS A 115 -11.81 5.08 -15.90
CA CYS A 115 -11.73 4.96 -14.45
C CYS A 115 -13.13 4.96 -13.83
N ARG A 116 -13.96 5.94 -14.18
CA ARG A 116 -15.35 6.04 -13.71
C ARG A 116 -16.13 4.77 -14.04
N LYS A 117 -16.03 4.29 -15.27
CA LYS A 117 -16.71 3.06 -15.69
C LYS A 117 -16.27 1.88 -14.85
N ALA A 118 -14.96 1.68 -14.66
CA ALA A 118 -14.44 0.57 -13.87
C ALA A 118 -14.91 0.60 -12.41
N LEU A 119 -14.97 1.80 -11.79
CA LEU A 119 -15.44 1.97 -10.41
C LEU A 119 -16.96 1.75 -10.26
N VAL A 120 -17.76 2.25 -11.21
CA VAL A 120 -19.22 2.04 -11.22
C VAL A 120 -19.57 0.56 -11.44
N GLU A 121 -18.89 -0.09 -12.36
CA GLU A 121 -19.06 -1.52 -12.66
C GLU A 121 -18.36 -2.44 -11.65
N ARG A 122 -17.60 -1.89 -10.68
CA ARG A 122 -16.88 -2.63 -9.65
C ARG A 122 -15.92 -3.67 -10.23
N THR A 123 -15.25 -3.34 -11.35
CA THR A 123 -14.39 -4.24 -12.12
C THR A 123 -13.30 -4.90 -11.28
N PHE A 124 -12.76 -4.20 -10.29
CA PHE A 124 -11.67 -4.68 -9.44
C PHE A 124 -12.12 -5.13 -8.04
N ALA A 125 -13.43 -5.16 -7.77
CA ALA A 125 -13.96 -5.50 -6.44
C ALA A 125 -13.54 -6.91 -5.98
N GLU A 126 -13.56 -7.90 -6.87
CA GLU A 126 -13.14 -9.27 -6.53
C GLU A 126 -11.66 -9.32 -6.19
N ARG A 127 -10.82 -8.65 -6.94
CA ARG A 127 -9.39 -8.55 -6.66
C ARG A 127 -9.11 -7.96 -5.28
N VAL A 128 -9.75 -6.84 -4.94
CA VAL A 128 -9.63 -6.20 -3.62
C VAL A 128 -10.16 -7.12 -2.52
N ARG A 129 -11.25 -7.85 -2.77
CA ARG A 129 -11.80 -8.83 -1.83
C ARG A 129 -10.80 -9.96 -1.54
N GLU A 130 -10.18 -10.53 -2.56
CA GLU A 130 -9.18 -11.59 -2.41
C GLU A 130 -7.98 -11.16 -1.58
N LEU A 131 -7.45 -9.95 -1.85
CA LEU A 131 -6.34 -9.37 -1.10
C LEU A 131 -6.71 -9.16 0.38
N SER A 132 -7.91 -8.66 0.64
CA SER A 132 -8.41 -8.45 2.00
C SER A 132 -8.57 -9.76 2.76
N VAL A 133 -9.09 -10.80 2.11
CA VAL A 133 -9.23 -12.14 2.69
C VAL A 133 -7.87 -12.76 2.98
N ALA A 134 -6.90 -12.64 2.08
CA ALA A 134 -5.54 -13.12 2.29
C ALA A 134 -4.85 -12.43 3.48
N ALA A 135 -5.08 -11.12 3.66
CA ALA A 135 -4.59 -10.39 4.82
C ALA A 135 -5.20 -10.90 6.12
N LEU A 136 -6.52 -11.10 6.16
CA LEU A 136 -7.21 -11.67 7.34
C LEU A 136 -6.70 -13.06 7.68
N HIS A 137 -6.48 -13.94 6.71
CA HIS A 137 -5.91 -15.27 6.92
C HIS A 137 -4.47 -15.20 7.47
N SER A 138 -3.74 -14.14 7.16
CA SER A 138 -2.41 -13.85 7.74
C SER A 138 -2.50 -13.25 9.16
N GLY A 139 -3.71 -13.11 9.71
CA GLY A 139 -3.96 -12.55 11.05
C GLY A 139 -3.87 -11.03 11.13
N ILE A 140 -3.92 -10.32 9.98
CA ILE A 140 -3.92 -8.86 9.94
C ILE A 140 -5.31 -8.35 10.33
N ILE A 141 -5.41 -7.67 11.45
CA ILE A 141 -6.68 -7.16 12.03
C ILE A 141 -6.75 -5.63 12.08
N GLY A 142 -5.70 -4.94 11.64
CA GLY A 142 -5.66 -3.47 11.68
C GLY A 142 -4.60 -2.89 10.75
N THR A 143 -4.78 -1.62 10.42
CA THR A 143 -3.92 -0.85 9.51
C THR A 143 -3.42 0.45 10.16
N PRO A 144 -2.22 0.90 9.84
CA PRO A 144 -1.19 0.16 9.13
C PRO A 144 -0.61 -1.00 9.98
N THR A 145 -0.26 -2.11 9.33
CA THR A 145 0.57 -3.15 9.95
C THR A 145 1.80 -3.31 9.10
N LEU A 146 2.99 -3.17 9.71
CA LEU A 146 4.27 -3.25 9.01
C LEU A 146 5.03 -4.53 9.37
N PHE A 147 5.77 -5.05 8.38
CA PHE A 147 6.74 -6.14 8.57
C PHE A 147 8.07 -5.78 7.92
N ILE A 148 9.17 -6.00 8.64
CA ILE A 148 10.53 -5.86 8.13
C ILE A 148 11.16 -7.25 8.07
N ASN A 149 11.54 -7.71 6.87
CA ASN A 149 12.08 -9.05 6.63
C ASN A 149 11.26 -10.17 7.29
N GLY A 150 9.91 -10.03 7.24
CA GLY A 150 8.98 -11.01 7.80
C GLY A 150 8.73 -10.91 9.30
N ALA A 151 9.45 -10.05 10.02
CA ALA A 151 9.20 -9.75 11.43
C ALA A 151 8.25 -8.56 11.55
N ARG A 152 7.22 -8.68 12.40
CA ARG A 152 6.29 -7.57 12.64
C ARG A 152 7.01 -6.41 13.31
N TYR A 153 6.81 -5.22 12.78
CA TYR A 153 7.27 -3.97 13.39
C TYR A 153 6.24 -3.49 14.41
N GLU A 154 6.65 -3.36 15.65
CA GLU A 154 5.72 -3.05 16.78
C GLU A 154 5.93 -1.67 17.40
N ASN A 155 6.92 -0.91 16.91
CA ASN A 155 7.14 0.46 17.38
C ASN A 155 6.23 1.46 16.65
N ARG A 156 6.27 2.72 17.12
CA ARG A 156 5.59 3.83 16.43
C ARG A 156 6.18 4.05 15.05
N ILE A 157 5.31 4.35 14.09
CA ILE A 157 5.73 4.68 12.71
C ILE A 157 6.17 6.15 12.72
N GLU A 158 7.42 6.34 13.14
CA GLU A 158 8.14 7.61 13.16
C GLU A 158 9.46 7.39 12.42
N GLU A 159 9.87 8.40 11.62
CA GLU A 159 11.02 8.26 10.72
C GLU A 159 12.27 7.72 11.44
N PRO A 160 12.77 8.31 12.56
CA PRO A 160 14.00 7.83 13.16
C PRO A 160 13.90 6.40 13.73
N LEU A 161 12.72 6.00 14.19
CA LEU A 161 12.51 4.65 14.74
C LEU A 161 12.44 3.59 13.63
N LEU A 162 11.76 3.92 12.54
CA LEU A 162 11.63 3.00 11.40
C LEU A 162 12.95 2.86 10.65
N SER A 163 13.66 3.98 10.41
CA SER A 163 14.99 3.98 9.80
C SER A 163 16.00 3.14 10.61
N ALA A 164 16.06 3.32 11.93
CA ALA A 164 16.91 2.52 12.78
C ALA A 164 16.56 1.01 12.76
N ALA A 165 15.30 0.66 12.59
CA ALA A 165 14.89 -0.74 12.46
C ALA A 165 15.32 -1.34 11.11
N ILE A 166 15.25 -0.56 10.03
CA ILE A 166 15.72 -0.96 8.70
C ILE A 166 17.22 -1.11 8.67
N ASP A 167 17.98 -0.16 9.27
CA ASP A 167 19.44 -0.26 9.36
C ASP A 167 19.87 -1.55 10.06
N ARG A 168 19.26 -1.88 11.20
CA ARG A 168 19.52 -3.17 11.89
C ARG A 168 19.22 -4.38 11.01
N ALA A 169 18.16 -4.31 10.19
CA ALA A 169 17.81 -5.39 9.29
C ALA A 169 18.83 -5.54 8.14
N ILE A 170 19.39 -4.42 7.65
CA ILE A 170 20.47 -4.42 6.64
C ILE A 170 21.72 -5.08 7.25
N GLU A 171 22.12 -4.68 8.46
CA GLU A 171 23.29 -5.25 9.16
C GLU A 171 23.13 -6.76 9.36
N ALA A 172 21.95 -7.20 9.79
CA ALA A 172 21.64 -8.62 9.98
C ALA A 172 21.63 -9.44 8.69
N ALA A 173 21.34 -8.82 7.54
CA ALA A 173 21.35 -9.49 6.23
C ALA A 173 22.78 -9.58 5.64
N ALA A 174 23.74 -8.80 6.14
CA ALA A 174 25.12 -8.77 5.66
C ALA A 174 26.05 -9.74 6.42
N GLY A 175 25.62 -10.31 7.54
CA GLY A 175 26.37 -11.26 8.40
C GLY A 175 25.90 -12.67 8.24
#